data_19d56109db1e0b88d1150a013f5af0f3
#
_entry.id   19d56109db1e0b88d1150a013f5af0f3
#
_cell.length_a   1.000
_cell.length_b   1.000
_cell.length_c   1.000
_cell.angle_alpha   90.00
_cell.angle_beta   90.00
_cell.angle_gamma   90.00
#
_symmetry.space_group_name_H-M   'P 1'
#
loop_
_entity.id
_entity.type
_entity.pdbx_description
1 polymer ?
#
loop_
_entity_poly.entity_id
_entity_poly.type
_entity_poly.pdbx_seq_one_letter_code
_entity_poly.pdbx_strand_id
1 'polypeptide(L)'
;MRTTFIRRLPNPSPGMAAQSLRALLRRPDAMSLAPFLLLLGACAGPRFEAVSDFDRSYDFSDVETIALLPIDRTSVAERMITDMQVDRINAALTRELADRGFRVVEERQDADLFLSWHLVTRERTDIRSYNAASTYQCWRCGPPVSDVTVNKYLEGTFIVDLIDPLRNRSVWRSTIESRLRAQPDPTQAERNRVTAARAVLAPFPPAA
;
A
#
# COMPACT_ATOMS: atom_id res chain seq x y z
N MET A 1 7.64 23.12 70.43
CA MET A 1 7.15 24.50 70.78
C MET A 1 6.10 24.81 69.75
N ARG A 2 4.84 24.74 70.19
CA ARG A 2 3.81 25.80 70.22
C ARG A 2 3.45 26.26 68.81
N THR A 3 2.18 26.39 68.37
CA THR A 3 0.91 26.54 69.06
C THR A 3 -0.22 26.40 67.98
N THR A 4 -1.23 25.69 68.34
CA THR A 4 -2.55 25.53 67.79
C THR A 4 -3.31 26.85 67.66
N PHE A 5 -4.03 27.09 66.60
CA PHE A 5 -5.16 28.03 66.64
C PHE A 5 -6.36 27.51 65.82
N ILE A 6 -7.33 27.04 66.56
CA ILE A 6 -8.69 26.73 66.20
C ILE A 6 -9.47 28.00 66.19
N ARG A 7 -10.24 28.30 65.14
CA ARG A 7 -11.35 29.25 65.24
C ARG A 7 -12.62 28.73 64.56
N ARG A 8 -13.59 28.70 65.47
CA ARG A 8 -14.94 28.17 65.36
C ARG A 8 -15.81 28.85 64.31
N LEU A 9 -16.79 28.04 63.85
CA LEU A 9 -18.03 28.35 63.16
C LEU A 9 -18.91 29.38 63.93
N PRO A 10 -19.89 29.98 63.24
CA PRO A 10 -21.27 29.65 63.63
C PRO A 10 -22.21 29.32 62.43
N ASN A 11 -23.08 28.40 62.72
CA ASN A 11 -24.41 28.13 62.17
C ASN A 11 -25.43 28.79 63.12
N PRO A 12 -26.76 28.84 62.90
CA PRO A 12 -27.64 28.64 61.74
C PRO A 12 -28.78 29.69 61.65
N SER A 13 -29.69 29.60 60.74
CA SER A 13 -31.13 29.50 61.01
C SER A 13 -32.01 29.50 59.75
N PRO A 14 -33.19 28.90 59.82
CA PRO A 14 -33.97 28.48 58.67
C PRO A 14 -35.10 29.43 58.31
N GLY A 15 -35.50 29.40 57.06
CA GLY A 15 -36.65 30.19 56.60
C GLY A 15 -37.24 29.60 55.31
N MET A 16 -38.27 28.85 55.56
CA MET A 16 -39.36 28.45 54.70
C MET A 16 -39.61 29.30 53.45
N ALA A 17 -39.78 28.72 52.31
CA ALA A 17 -41.00 28.81 51.53
C ALA A 17 -40.88 27.91 50.26
N ALA A 18 -41.79 26.98 50.21
CA ALA A 18 -42.14 26.23 49.03
C ALA A 18 -42.72 27.14 47.94
N GLN A 19 -42.25 27.00 46.71
CA GLN A 19 -43.09 27.26 45.54
C GLN A 19 -42.55 26.57 44.30
N SER A 20 -43.40 25.65 43.83
CA SER A 20 -43.76 25.41 42.45
C SER A 20 -42.74 24.78 41.51
N LEU A 21 -42.81 23.50 41.43
CA LEU A 21 -43.00 22.70 40.25
C LEU A 21 -43.44 23.51 39.01
N ARG A 22 -42.63 23.58 38.00
CA ARG A 22 -43.01 23.32 36.59
C ARG A 22 -41.89 23.66 35.63
N ALA A 23 -41.64 22.63 34.84
CA ALA A 23 -41.34 22.70 33.43
C ALA A 23 -39.95 23.27 33.05
N LEU A 24 -39.16 22.42 32.56
CA LEU A 24 -38.87 22.42 31.13
C LEU A 24 -37.88 21.25 30.85
N LEU A 25 -38.48 20.17 30.47
CA LEU A 25 -37.83 19.21 29.60
C LEU A 25 -37.34 19.93 28.36
N ARG A 26 -36.13 20.47 28.42
CA ARG A 26 -35.40 20.94 27.26
C ARG A 26 -34.70 19.74 26.66
N ARG A 27 -35.32 19.21 25.61
CA ARG A 27 -34.69 18.23 24.73
C ARG A 27 -33.33 18.77 24.30
N PRO A 28 -32.23 18.03 24.45
CA PRO A 28 -31.01 18.40 23.75
C PRO A 28 -31.26 18.13 22.27
N ASP A 29 -31.19 19.19 21.51
CA ASP A 29 -31.25 19.16 20.04
C ASP A 29 -30.17 18.22 19.51
N ALA A 30 -30.61 17.12 18.92
CA ALA A 30 -29.80 16.11 18.28
C ALA A 30 -29.27 16.61 16.90
N MET A 31 -28.58 17.75 16.89
CA MET A 31 -28.16 18.39 15.64
C MET A 31 -26.73 18.95 15.66
N SER A 32 -25.81 18.23 16.30
CA SER A 32 -24.40 18.68 16.27
C SER A 32 -23.35 17.54 16.25
N LEU A 33 -23.69 16.37 15.77
CA LEU A 33 -22.74 15.24 15.66
C LEU A 33 -22.41 14.83 14.21
N ALA A 34 -22.85 15.61 13.21
CA ALA A 34 -22.71 15.25 11.80
C ALA A 34 -21.44 15.72 11.05
N PRO A 35 -20.55 16.63 11.53
CA PRO A 35 -19.40 17.02 10.69
C PRO A 35 -18.09 16.30 11.01
N PHE A 36 -18.02 15.33 11.96
CA PHE A 36 -16.71 14.73 12.33
C PHE A 36 -16.37 13.44 11.57
N LEU A 37 -17.23 12.97 10.67
CA LEU A 37 -17.02 11.69 9.96
C LEU A 37 -16.42 11.82 8.57
N LEU A 38 -15.98 13.00 8.14
CA LEU A 38 -15.54 13.26 6.75
C LEU A 38 -14.04 13.49 6.57
N LEU A 39 -13.21 13.19 7.56
CA LEU A 39 -11.75 13.40 7.48
C LEU A 39 -10.93 12.10 7.44
N LEU A 40 -11.52 10.97 7.06
CA LEU A 40 -10.76 9.83 6.58
C LEU A 40 -10.34 10.08 5.13
N GLY A 41 -9.54 11.13 4.93
CA GLY A 41 -8.85 11.40 3.70
C GLY A 41 -7.94 10.22 3.39
N ALA A 42 -8.39 9.40 2.45
CA ALA A 42 -7.64 8.30 1.91
C ALA A 42 -6.26 8.80 1.46
N CYS A 43 -5.20 8.44 2.15
CA CYS A 43 -3.85 8.43 1.59
C CYS A 43 -3.86 7.41 0.46
N ALA A 44 -4.24 7.83 -0.75
CA ALA A 44 -4.15 7.02 -1.94
C ALA A 44 -2.66 6.85 -2.29
N GLY A 45 -2.04 5.83 -1.70
CA GLY A 45 -0.73 5.35 -2.14
C GLY A 45 -0.81 4.82 -3.59
N PRO A 46 0.33 4.52 -4.22
CA PRO A 46 0.33 3.93 -5.55
C PRO A 46 -0.50 2.65 -5.53
N ARG A 47 -1.44 2.54 -6.46
CA ARG A 47 -2.18 1.30 -6.68
C ARG A 47 -1.37 0.44 -7.63
N PHE A 48 -0.91 -0.69 -7.15
CA PHE A 48 -0.35 -1.74 -7.99
C PHE A 48 -1.46 -2.74 -8.30
N GLU A 49 -1.60 -3.09 -9.56
CA GLU A 49 -2.49 -4.15 -10.01
C GLU A 49 -1.63 -5.36 -10.35
N ALA A 50 -1.89 -6.48 -9.69
CA ALA A 50 -1.16 -7.71 -9.91
C ALA A 50 -1.88 -8.58 -10.93
N VAL A 51 -1.09 -9.10 -11.88
CA VAL A 51 -1.54 -10.15 -12.80
C VAL A 51 -0.80 -11.42 -12.43
N SER A 52 -1.56 -12.49 -12.16
CA SER A 52 -0.98 -13.78 -11.77
C SER A 52 -1.41 -14.91 -12.69
N ASP A 53 -0.51 -15.91 -12.80
CA ASP A 53 -0.74 -17.18 -13.47
C ASP A 53 -0.17 -18.31 -12.62
N PHE A 54 -0.76 -19.50 -12.69
CA PHE A 54 -0.32 -20.63 -11.89
C PHE A 54 -0.64 -21.98 -12.54
N ASP A 55 0.11 -23.00 -12.17
CA ASP A 55 -0.12 -24.38 -12.58
C ASP A 55 -1.35 -24.93 -11.83
N ARG A 56 -2.45 -25.11 -12.54
CA ARG A 56 -3.71 -25.62 -11.98
C ARG A 56 -3.62 -27.07 -11.49
N SER A 57 -2.58 -27.80 -11.88
CA SER A 57 -2.33 -29.16 -11.45
C SER A 57 -1.45 -29.26 -10.18
N TYR A 58 -0.96 -28.11 -9.69
CA TYR A 58 -0.15 -28.05 -8.49
C TYR A 58 -1.04 -27.83 -7.26
N ASP A 59 -0.84 -28.65 -6.23
CA ASP A 59 -1.54 -28.51 -4.96
C ASP A 59 -0.79 -27.52 -4.06
N PHE A 60 -1.41 -26.38 -3.81
CA PHE A 60 -0.84 -25.35 -2.94
C PHE A 60 -1.26 -25.51 -1.47
N SER A 61 -2.13 -26.46 -1.13
CA SER A 61 -2.65 -26.62 0.23
C SER A 61 -1.59 -27.11 1.23
N ASP A 62 -0.59 -27.83 0.73
CA ASP A 62 0.48 -28.41 1.54
C ASP A 62 1.71 -27.49 1.67
N VAL A 63 1.66 -26.30 1.05
CA VAL A 63 2.78 -25.35 1.08
C VAL A 63 2.77 -24.59 2.39
N GLU A 64 3.80 -24.75 3.21
CA GLU A 64 3.98 -24.05 4.49
C GLU A 64 5.27 -23.22 4.52
N THR A 65 6.31 -23.67 3.79
CA THR A 65 7.67 -23.12 3.87
C THR A 65 8.16 -22.59 2.54
N ILE A 66 8.77 -21.41 2.56
CA ILE A 66 9.28 -20.75 1.36
C ILE A 66 10.70 -20.25 1.62
N ALA A 67 11.64 -20.56 0.72
CA ALA A 67 12.99 -20.00 0.74
C ALA A 67 13.15 -18.94 -0.36
N LEU A 68 13.75 -17.79 -0.03
CA LEU A 68 14.08 -16.77 -1.02
C LEU A 68 15.38 -17.16 -1.75
N LEU A 69 15.34 -17.14 -3.09
CA LEU A 69 16.54 -17.33 -3.89
C LEU A 69 17.34 -16.02 -3.97
N PRO A 70 18.67 -16.09 -4.09
CA PRO A 70 19.49 -14.93 -4.44
C PRO A 70 19.03 -14.32 -5.75
N ILE A 71 19.09 -12.99 -5.85
CA ILE A 71 18.77 -12.28 -7.09
C ILE A 71 19.73 -12.65 -8.20
N ASP A 72 19.20 -12.99 -9.37
CA ASP A 72 19.99 -13.13 -10.59
C ASP A 72 20.27 -11.73 -11.17
N ARG A 73 21.55 -11.37 -11.29
CA ARG A 73 22.01 -10.06 -11.79
C ARG A 73 22.35 -10.09 -13.28
N THR A 74 21.69 -10.90 -14.05
CA THR A 74 21.92 -10.99 -15.51
C THR A 74 21.35 -9.79 -16.27
N SER A 75 20.21 -9.27 -15.86
CA SER A 75 19.60 -8.10 -16.49
C SER A 75 20.30 -6.79 -16.09
N VAL A 76 20.19 -5.77 -16.98
CA VAL A 76 20.75 -4.43 -16.69
C VAL A 76 20.07 -3.80 -15.46
N ALA A 77 18.75 -3.95 -15.34
CA ALA A 77 18.00 -3.40 -14.22
C ALA A 77 18.47 -4.00 -12.88
N GLU A 78 18.67 -5.31 -12.82
CA GLU A 78 19.08 -6.03 -11.61
C GLU A 78 20.54 -5.71 -11.22
N ARG A 79 21.43 -5.47 -12.19
CA ARG A 79 22.79 -5.00 -11.92
C ARG A 79 22.86 -3.61 -11.30
N MET A 80 21.84 -2.78 -11.55
CA MET A 80 21.77 -1.41 -10.99
C MET A 80 21.20 -1.36 -9.57
N ILE A 81 20.64 -2.46 -9.06
CA ILE A 81 20.10 -2.53 -7.71
C ILE A 81 21.24 -2.79 -6.72
N THR A 82 21.32 -1.97 -5.68
CA THR A 82 22.31 -2.16 -4.60
C THR A 82 21.90 -3.31 -3.67
N ASP A 83 22.89 -3.91 -2.98
CA ASP A 83 22.60 -4.98 -2.01
C ASP A 83 21.64 -4.51 -0.92
N MET A 84 21.78 -3.29 -0.42
CA MET A 84 20.83 -2.69 0.53
C MET A 84 19.39 -2.63 -0.02
N GLN A 85 19.22 -2.43 -1.32
CA GLN A 85 17.88 -2.43 -1.94
C GLN A 85 17.34 -3.85 -2.06
N VAL A 86 18.20 -4.81 -2.41
CA VAL A 86 17.85 -6.24 -2.42
C VAL A 86 17.39 -6.67 -1.04
N ASP A 87 18.15 -6.38 0.01
CA ASP A 87 17.80 -6.73 1.40
C ASP A 87 16.44 -6.15 1.82
N ARG A 88 16.16 -4.90 1.45
CA ARG A 88 14.88 -4.26 1.75
C ARG A 88 13.72 -4.86 0.98
N ILE A 89 13.93 -5.29 -0.26
CA ILE A 89 12.90 -6.00 -1.05
C ILE A 89 12.65 -7.37 -0.43
N ASN A 90 13.71 -8.11 -0.13
CA ASN A 90 13.60 -9.42 0.52
C ASN A 90 12.87 -9.32 1.86
N ALA A 91 13.21 -8.33 2.69
CA ALA A 91 12.54 -8.10 3.96
C ALA A 91 11.04 -7.79 3.80
N ALA A 92 10.65 -7.02 2.76
CA ALA A 92 9.25 -6.73 2.49
C ALA A 92 8.48 -7.97 2.02
N LEU A 93 9.08 -8.79 1.16
CA LEU A 93 8.49 -10.07 0.71
C LEU A 93 8.36 -11.07 1.85
N THR A 94 9.42 -11.23 2.67
CA THR A 94 9.43 -12.11 3.84
C THR A 94 8.32 -11.73 4.83
N ARG A 95 8.17 -10.45 5.11
CA ARG A 95 7.10 -9.96 6.00
C ARG A 95 5.72 -10.29 5.44
N GLU A 96 5.49 -10.01 4.15
CA GLU A 96 4.20 -10.25 3.53
C GLU A 96 3.84 -11.75 3.48
N LEU A 97 4.83 -12.63 3.23
CA LEU A 97 4.64 -14.08 3.31
C LEU A 97 4.29 -14.52 4.74
N ALA A 98 4.99 -13.99 5.75
CA ALA A 98 4.70 -14.29 7.15
C ALA A 98 3.31 -13.80 7.58
N ASP A 99 2.89 -12.60 7.13
CA ASP A 99 1.55 -12.06 7.38
C ASP A 99 0.44 -12.93 6.75
N ARG A 100 0.77 -13.74 5.74
CA ARG A 100 -0.12 -14.72 5.08
C ARG A 100 -0.04 -16.12 5.68
N GLY A 101 0.81 -16.33 6.69
CA GLY A 101 0.93 -17.60 7.39
C GLY A 101 2.02 -18.52 6.87
N PHE A 102 2.81 -18.10 5.87
CA PHE A 102 3.95 -18.88 5.37
C PHE A 102 5.18 -18.64 6.23
N ARG A 103 5.94 -19.70 6.47
CA ARG A 103 7.22 -19.62 7.16
C ARG A 103 8.34 -19.45 6.14
N VAL A 104 9.08 -18.36 6.24
CA VAL A 104 10.29 -18.15 5.43
C VAL A 104 11.48 -18.86 6.10
N VAL A 105 12.16 -19.72 5.35
CA VAL A 105 13.31 -20.50 5.79
C VAL A 105 14.57 -20.07 5.04
N GLU A 106 15.73 -20.19 5.70
CA GLU A 106 17.02 -19.85 5.10
C GLU A 106 17.57 -21.01 4.26
N GLU A 107 17.42 -22.23 4.79
CA GLU A 107 17.92 -23.44 4.16
C GLU A 107 16.97 -23.91 3.06
N ARG A 108 17.48 -24.03 1.84
CA ARG A 108 16.67 -24.45 0.68
C ARG A 108 16.08 -25.85 0.81
N GLN A 109 16.78 -26.74 1.50
CA GLN A 109 16.32 -28.12 1.72
C GLN A 109 15.07 -28.21 2.59
N ASP A 110 14.77 -27.16 3.36
CA ASP A 110 13.63 -27.09 4.28
C ASP A 110 12.43 -26.34 3.68
N ALA A 111 12.52 -25.98 2.40
CA ALA A 111 11.50 -25.20 1.72
C ALA A 111 10.66 -26.05 0.77
N ASP A 112 9.33 -25.89 0.86
CA ASP A 112 8.36 -26.47 -0.07
C ASP A 112 8.41 -25.76 -1.43
N LEU A 113 8.60 -24.42 -1.42
CA LEU A 113 8.76 -23.62 -2.62
C LEU A 113 9.94 -22.66 -2.50
N PHE A 114 10.54 -22.33 -3.64
CA PHE A 114 11.50 -21.25 -3.74
C PHE A 114 10.82 -19.99 -4.29
N LEU A 115 11.08 -18.84 -3.67
CA LEU A 115 10.69 -17.56 -4.22
C LEU A 115 11.87 -16.93 -4.95
N SER A 116 11.68 -16.63 -6.23
CA SER A 116 12.57 -15.81 -7.04
C SER A 116 11.85 -14.52 -7.44
N TRP A 117 12.58 -13.40 -7.53
CA TRP A 117 12.02 -12.17 -8.04
C TRP A 117 12.95 -11.49 -9.03
N HIS A 118 12.34 -10.77 -9.98
CA HIS A 118 13.03 -10.08 -11.05
C HIS A 118 12.49 -8.68 -11.23
N LEU A 119 13.34 -7.78 -11.68
CA LEU A 119 12.97 -6.43 -12.06
C LEU A 119 13.35 -6.17 -13.52
N VAL A 120 12.35 -5.88 -14.34
CA VAL A 120 12.54 -5.52 -15.75
C VAL A 120 12.18 -4.05 -15.91
N THR A 121 12.98 -3.30 -16.68
CA THR A 121 12.70 -1.90 -17.02
C THR A 121 12.52 -1.73 -18.53
N ARG A 122 11.54 -0.91 -18.90
CA ARG A 122 11.25 -0.58 -20.30
C ARG A 122 11.01 0.92 -20.45
N GLU A 123 11.60 1.52 -21.48
CA GLU A 123 11.23 2.87 -21.88
C GLU A 123 9.89 2.85 -22.61
N ARG A 124 8.95 3.67 -22.16
CA ARG A 124 7.65 3.88 -22.77
C ARG A 124 7.53 5.31 -23.27
N THR A 125 6.88 5.45 -24.41
CA THR A 125 6.58 6.75 -25.01
C THR A 125 5.08 6.95 -25.02
N ASP A 126 4.61 7.99 -24.35
CA ASP A 126 3.21 8.43 -24.37
C ASP A 126 3.11 9.64 -25.32
N ILE A 127 2.40 9.44 -26.43
CA ILE A 127 2.19 10.47 -27.43
C ILE A 127 0.76 10.98 -27.28
N ARG A 128 0.61 12.23 -26.89
CA ARG A 128 -0.69 12.92 -26.86
C ARG A 128 -0.73 13.95 -27.96
N SER A 129 -1.64 13.76 -28.91
CA SER A 129 -1.97 14.74 -29.93
C SER A 129 -3.28 15.41 -29.56
N TYR A 130 -3.27 16.72 -29.46
CA TYR A 130 -4.48 17.52 -29.30
C TYR A 130 -4.70 18.34 -30.57
N ASN A 131 -5.84 18.14 -31.23
CA ASN A 131 -6.21 18.90 -32.41
C ASN A 131 -7.22 19.98 -32.00
N ALA A 132 -6.73 21.19 -31.72
CA ALA A 132 -7.55 22.32 -31.26
C ALA A 132 -8.58 22.76 -32.32
N ALA A 133 -8.30 22.55 -33.62
CA ALA A 133 -9.16 23.00 -34.70
C ALA A 133 -10.49 22.24 -34.81
N SER A 134 -10.54 20.99 -34.28
CA SER A 134 -11.78 20.20 -34.31
C SER A 134 -12.74 20.54 -33.18
N THR A 135 -12.25 21.19 -32.10
CA THR A 135 -13.05 21.48 -30.90
C THR A 135 -13.79 22.81 -30.99
N TYR A 136 -13.24 23.75 -31.77
CA TYR A 136 -13.84 25.06 -31.99
C TYR A 136 -14.15 25.20 -33.50
N GLN A 137 -15.42 25.23 -33.87
CA GLN A 137 -15.85 25.54 -35.25
C GLN A 137 -15.49 27.00 -35.59
N CYS A 138 -14.20 27.28 -35.66
CA CYS A 138 -13.67 28.60 -35.98
C CYS A 138 -13.25 28.66 -37.43
N TRP A 139 -14.10 29.21 -38.30
CA TRP A 139 -13.81 29.32 -39.74
C TRP A 139 -12.76 30.38 -40.11
N ARG A 140 -12.33 31.18 -39.13
CA ARG A 140 -11.28 32.24 -39.25
C ARG A 140 -9.99 31.91 -38.52
N CYS A 141 -9.89 30.75 -37.90
CA CYS A 141 -8.64 30.33 -37.26
C CYS A 141 -7.65 29.91 -38.36
N GLY A 142 -6.38 30.27 -38.18
CA GLY A 142 -5.28 29.85 -39.03
C GLY A 142 -5.14 28.33 -39.13
N PRO A 143 -4.12 27.80 -39.82
CA PRO A 143 -3.94 26.37 -40.01
C PRO A 143 -3.94 25.65 -38.66
N PRO A 144 -4.52 24.45 -38.58
CA PRO A 144 -4.63 23.73 -37.31
C PRO A 144 -3.24 23.46 -36.72
N VAL A 145 -2.98 24.05 -35.56
CA VAL A 145 -1.77 23.75 -34.79
C VAL A 145 -2.06 22.47 -34.03
N SER A 146 -1.50 21.38 -34.48
CA SER A 146 -1.51 20.13 -33.71
C SER A 146 -0.37 20.19 -32.70
N ASP A 147 -0.71 20.36 -31.42
CA ASP A 147 0.26 20.26 -30.34
C ASP A 147 0.48 18.77 -30.03
N VAL A 148 1.66 18.26 -30.38
CA VAL A 148 2.05 16.87 -30.14
C VAL A 148 2.98 16.87 -28.95
N THR A 149 2.47 16.40 -27.80
CA THR A 149 3.29 16.20 -26.60
C THR A 149 3.78 14.77 -26.55
N VAL A 150 5.10 14.59 -26.57
CA VAL A 150 5.77 13.29 -26.45
C VAL A 150 6.36 13.20 -25.04
N ASN A 151 5.82 12.31 -24.22
CA ASN A 151 6.34 12.05 -22.89
C ASN A 151 7.00 10.67 -22.85
N LYS A 152 8.31 10.65 -22.57
CA LYS A 152 9.04 9.41 -22.30
C LYS A 152 9.08 9.15 -20.81
N TYR A 153 8.84 7.91 -20.41
CA TYR A 153 8.96 7.47 -19.03
C TYR A 153 9.50 6.06 -18.95
N LEU A 154 10.06 5.73 -17.79
CA LEU A 154 10.52 4.39 -17.48
C LEU A 154 9.41 3.63 -16.77
N GLU A 155 9.07 2.46 -17.30
CA GLU A 155 8.16 1.49 -16.69
C GLU A 155 8.98 0.36 -16.08
N GLY A 156 8.69 0.00 -14.85
CA GLY A 156 9.26 -1.14 -14.16
C GLY A 156 8.22 -2.24 -14.03
N THR A 157 8.60 -3.46 -14.36
CA THR A 157 7.82 -4.67 -14.10
C THR A 157 8.53 -5.46 -13.01
N PHE A 158 7.87 -5.63 -11.87
CA PHE A 158 8.33 -6.48 -10.79
C PHE A 158 7.64 -7.82 -10.90
N ILE A 159 8.43 -8.90 -11.00
CA ILE A 159 7.99 -10.26 -11.23
C ILE A 159 8.38 -11.08 -10.00
N VAL A 160 7.45 -11.88 -9.49
CA VAL A 160 7.70 -12.87 -8.44
C VAL A 160 7.27 -14.23 -8.94
N ASP A 161 8.17 -15.20 -8.84
CA ASP A 161 7.96 -16.61 -9.16
C ASP A 161 8.05 -17.48 -7.91
N LEU A 162 7.13 -18.42 -7.79
CA LEU A 162 7.26 -19.53 -6.87
C LEU A 162 7.61 -20.79 -7.66
N ILE A 163 8.72 -21.41 -7.28
CA ILE A 163 9.36 -22.50 -8.01
C ILE A 163 9.28 -23.77 -7.18
N ASP A 164 8.74 -24.82 -7.74
CA ASP A 164 8.78 -26.16 -7.15
C ASP A 164 10.22 -26.70 -7.23
N PRO A 165 10.89 -26.96 -6.09
CA PRO A 165 12.26 -27.46 -6.06
C PRO A 165 12.41 -28.85 -6.70
N LEU A 166 11.38 -29.69 -6.64
CA LEU A 166 11.43 -31.07 -7.19
C LEU A 166 11.30 -31.07 -8.71
N ARG A 167 10.44 -30.19 -9.24
CA ARG A 167 10.21 -30.06 -10.68
C ARG A 167 11.14 -29.05 -11.34
N ASN A 168 11.83 -28.23 -10.54
CA ASN A 168 12.67 -27.11 -10.97
C ASN A 168 11.96 -26.20 -11.99
N ARG A 169 10.69 -25.86 -11.72
CA ARG A 169 9.87 -24.99 -12.58
C ARG A 169 8.97 -24.07 -11.76
N SER A 170 8.67 -22.91 -12.30
CA SER A 170 7.69 -22.00 -11.71
C SER A 170 6.31 -22.65 -11.75
N VAL A 171 5.66 -22.72 -10.59
CA VAL A 171 4.29 -23.21 -10.40
C VAL A 171 3.31 -22.07 -10.17
N TRP A 172 3.81 -20.90 -9.82
CA TRP A 172 3.03 -19.67 -9.68
C TRP A 172 3.90 -18.47 -10.03
N ARG A 173 3.31 -17.50 -10.71
CA ARG A 173 3.94 -16.25 -11.08
C ARG A 173 2.97 -15.10 -10.86
N SER A 174 3.48 -13.98 -10.39
CA SER A 174 2.74 -12.70 -10.34
C SER A 174 3.61 -11.56 -10.81
N THR A 175 2.99 -10.59 -11.47
CA THR A 175 3.65 -9.39 -11.99
C THR A 175 2.88 -8.14 -11.61
N ILE A 176 3.60 -7.08 -11.28
CA ILE A 176 3.05 -5.72 -11.16
C ILE A 176 3.85 -4.79 -12.05
N GLU A 177 3.15 -3.88 -12.70
CA GLU A 177 3.76 -2.84 -13.52
C GLU A 177 3.58 -1.46 -12.87
N SER A 178 4.59 -0.63 -12.96
CA SER A 178 4.51 0.73 -12.44
C SER A 178 5.43 1.68 -13.20
N ARG A 179 5.00 2.95 -13.29
CA ARG A 179 5.88 4.01 -13.75
C ARG A 179 6.95 4.29 -12.70
N LEU A 180 8.22 4.12 -13.09
CA LEU A 180 9.34 4.43 -12.20
C LEU A 180 9.48 5.94 -12.03
N ARG A 181 9.59 6.37 -10.78
CA ARG A 181 9.84 7.76 -10.40
C ARG A 181 10.97 7.79 -9.38
N ALA A 182 11.77 8.86 -9.42
CA ALA A 182 12.73 9.09 -8.35
C ALA A 182 12.01 9.13 -7.00
N GLN A 183 12.56 8.45 -6.00
CA GLN A 183 12.02 8.38 -4.64
C GLN A 183 13.01 9.08 -3.70
N PRO A 184 12.99 10.41 -3.59
CA PRO A 184 13.93 11.15 -2.75
C PRO A 184 13.66 10.94 -1.26
N ASP A 185 12.40 10.62 -0.88
CA ASP A 185 12.03 10.33 0.51
C ASP A 185 12.17 8.83 0.82
N PRO A 186 13.11 8.45 1.73
CA PRO A 186 13.32 7.07 2.12
C PRO A 186 12.07 6.42 2.74
N THR A 187 11.27 7.19 3.48
CA THR A 187 10.04 6.68 4.12
C THR A 187 8.97 6.36 3.06
N GLN A 188 8.85 7.22 2.04
CA GLN A 188 7.95 6.94 0.93
C GLN A 188 8.42 5.74 0.11
N ALA A 189 9.73 5.61 -0.11
CA ALA A 189 10.32 4.47 -0.80
C ALA A 189 10.03 3.15 -0.05
N GLU A 190 10.10 3.16 1.28
CA GLU A 190 9.75 1.99 2.10
C GLU A 190 8.26 1.64 2.01
N ARG A 191 7.38 2.63 2.15
CA ARG A 191 5.93 2.41 1.97
C ARG A 191 5.60 1.81 0.61
N ASN A 192 6.26 2.30 -0.44
CA ASN A 192 6.05 1.78 -1.79
C ASN A 192 6.51 0.33 -1.94
N ARG A 193 7.63 -0.06 -1.34
CA ARG A 193 8.12 -1.45 -1.32
C ARG A 193 7.15 -2.40 -0.62
N VAL A 194 6.69 -2.01 0.57
CA VAL A 194 5.69 -2.80 1.32
C VAL A 194 4.39 -2.93 0.52
N THR A 195 3.94 -1.83 -0.10
CA THR A 195 2.72 -1.87 -0.93
C THR A 195 2.91 -2.74 -2.17
N ALA A 196 4.09 -2.71 -2.80
CA ALA A 196 4.41 -3.55 -3.96
C ALA A 196 4.48 -5.04 -3.57
N ALA A 197 5.15 -5.38 -2.46
CA ALA A 197 5.22 -6.75 -1.96
C ALA A 197 3.82 -7.31 -1.65
N ARG A 198 2.99 -6.51 -0.98
CA ARG A 198 1.59 -6.87 -0.71
C ARG A 198 0.79 -7.08 -1.99
N ALA A 199 0.93 -6.19 -2.96
CA ALA A 199 0.19 -6.28 -4.21
C ALA A 199 0.61 -7.50 -5.04
N VAL A 200 1.91 -7.74 -5.22
CA VAL A 200 2.40 -8.84 -6.04
C VAL A 200 2.06 -10.20 -5.43
N LEU A 201 2.04 -10.31 -4.10
CA LEU A 201 1.68 -11.56 -3.40
C LEU A 201 0.16 -11.68 -3.13
N ALA A 202 -0.65 -10.63 -3.40
CA ALA A 202 -2.08 -10.67 -3.12
C ALA A 202 -2.82 -11.88 -3.73
N PRO A 203 -2.48 -12.35 -4.96
CA PRO A 203 -3.12 -13.52 -5.56
C PRO A 203 -2.59 -14.87 -5.06
N PHE A 204 -1.66 -14.91 -4.08
CA PHE A 204 -1.10 -16.15 -3.55
C PHE A 204 -1.61 -16.45 -2.13
N PRO A 205 -1.96 -17.70 -1.78
CA PRO A 205 -2.13 -18.82 -2.72
C PRO A 205 -3.33 -18.61 -3.66
N PRO A 206 -3.32 -19.24 -4.87
CA PRO A 206 -4.46 -19.14 -5.75
C PRO A 206 -5.68 -19.79 -5.10
N ALA A 207 -6.87 -19.24 -5.37
CA ALA A 207 -8.10 -19.88 -4.95
C ALA A 207 -8.27 -21.23 -5.66
N ALA A 208 -8.62 -22.25 -4.89
CA ALA A 208 -8.87 -23.60 -5.38
C ALA A 208 -10.09 -23.64 -6.32
#